data_10da33ab6f2b27b0f4e1cf168af2f1e0
#
_entry.id   10da33ab6f2b27b0f4e1cf168af2f1e0
#
_cell.length_a   1.000
_cell.length_b   1.000
_cell.length_c   1.000
_cell.angle_alpha   90.00
_cell.angle_beta   90.00
_cell.angle_gamma   90.00
#
_symmetry.space_group_name_H-M   'P 1'
#
loop_
_entity.id
_entity.type
_entity.pdbx_description
1 polymer ?
#
loop_
_entity_poly.entity_id
_entity_poly.type
_entity_poly.pdbx_seq_one_letter_code
_entity_poly.pdbx_strand_id
1 'polypeptide(L)'
;MRNSIYKIAPVFILTLLLATQLTAQSQYEVLIEQPNEKTLKGIISREVLLADTSFHWYAENQKGYKPNEAALAGLQKQKDSIQLLVFMGTWCEDSHFVIPKFFALTDAAGFPQNRITLIGVDRNKKTL
;
A
#
# COMPACT_ATOMS: atom_id res chain seq x y z
N MET A 1 25.50 10.62 -50.36
CA MET A 1 25.03 9.65 -49.34
C MET A 1 25.16 10.14 -47.87
N ARG A 2 24.93 11.43 -47.57
CA ARG A 2 25.24 11.95 -46.21
C ARG A 2 24.09 12.63 -45.52
N ASN A 3 22.86 12.59 -46.02
CA ASN A 3 21.71 13.31 -45.50
C ASN A 3 20.56 12.42 -44.94
N SER A 4 20.75 11.08 -44.89
CA SER A 4 19.67 10.17 -44.45
C SER A 4 19.68 9.85 -42.97
N ILE A 5 20.80 10.07 -42.29
CA ILE A 5 20.97 9.67 -40.86
C ILE A 5 20.28 10.66 -39.90
N TYR A 6 20.20 11.95 -40.26
CA TYR A 6 19.62 12.98 -39.38
C TYR A 6 18.08 13.00 -39.31
N LYS A 7 17.40 12.30 -40.24
CA LYS A 7 15.92 12.24 -40.24
C LYS A 7 15.35 11.12 -39.36
N ILE A 8 16.15 10.16 -38.97
CA ILE A 8 15.71 9.02 -38.16
C ILE A 8 15.82 9.31 -36.63
N ALA A 9 16.82 10.11 -36.25
CA ALA A 9 17.06 10.45 -34.84
C ALA A 9 15.87 11.14 -34.12
N PRO A 10 15.18 12.16 -34.70
CA PRO A 10 14.08 12.82 -34.04
C PRO A 10 12.84 11.92 -33.86
N VAL A 11 12.63 10.96 -34.77
CA VAL A 11 11.51 10.01 -34.68
C VAL A 11 11.75 9.02 -33.55
N PHE A 12 12.97 8.56 -33.33
CA PHE A 12 13.33 7.65 -32.24
C PHE A 12 13.22 8.34 -30.87
N ILE A 13 13.59 9.60 -30.76
CA ILE A 13 13.47 10.38 -29.53
C ILE A 13 12.00 10.65 -29.19
N LEU A 14 11.17 10.92 -30.19
CA LEU A 14 9.73 11.15 -29.97
C LEU A 14 9.00 9.88 -29.54
N THR A 15 9.35 8.71 -30.08
CA THR A 15 8.76 7.43 -29.64
C THR A 15 9.21 7.02 -28.23
N LEU A 16 10.42 7.35 -27.83
CA LEU A 16 10.90 7.08 -26.47
C LEU A 16 10.21 7.95 -25.42
N LEU A 17 9.85 9.19 -25.77
CA LEU A 17 9.10 10.12 -24.89
C LEU A 17 7.63 9.74 -24.71
N LEU A 18 7.01 9.05 -25.67
CA LEU A 18 5.63 8.56 -25.54
C LEU A 18 5.51 7.30 -24.66
N ALA A 19 6.59 6.57 -24.43
CA ALA A 19 6.58 5.33 -23.64
C ALA A 19 6.53 5.56 -22.11
N THR A 20 6.61 6.80 -21.63
CA THR A 20 6.67 7.11 -20.20
C THR A 20 5.33 7.45 -19.57
N GLN A 21 4.22 7.37 -20.30
CA GLN A 21 2.87 7.64 -19.79
C GLN A 21 2.17 6.36 -19.29
N LEU A 22 2.90 5.44 -18.62
CA LEU A 22 2.23 4.44 -17.79
C LEU A 22 1.75 5.15 -16.51
N THR A 23 0.57 5.73 -16.55
CA THR A 23 -0.15 6.10 -15.34
C THR A 23 -0.44 4.81 -14.59
N ALA A 24 0.19 4.63 -13.44
CA ALA A 24 -0.19 3.57 -12.52
C ALA A 24 -1.67 3.75 -12.19
N GLN A 25 -2.53 2.87 -12.68
CA GLN A 25 -3.93 2.87 -12.30
C GLN A 25 -4.00 2.67 -10.79
N SER A 26 -4.72 3.53 -10.10
CA SER A 26 -5.02 3.37 -8.70
C SER A 26 -5.70 2.00 -8.51
N GLN A 27 -5.11 1.15 -7.67
CA GLN A 27 -5.65 -0.18 -7.38
C GLN A 27 -6.76 -0.14 -6.33
N TYR A 28 -7.24 1.05 -5.97
CA TYR A 28 -8.30 1.26 -4.99
C TYR A 28 -9.21 2.43 -5.37
N GLU A 29 -10.45 2.36 -4.89
CA GLU A 29 -11.43 3.45 -4.92
C GLU A 29 -11.45 4.19 -3.58
N VAL A 30 -11.79 5.48 -3.63
CA VAL A 30 -12.04 6.31 -2.45
C VAL A 30 -13.53 6.59 -2.37
N LEU A 31 -14.16 6.14 -1.28
CA LEU A 31 -15.57 6.38 -0.99
C LEU A 31 -15.69 7.34 0.19
N ILE A 32 -16.65 8.25 0.13
CA ILE A 32 -17.05 9.11 1.24
C ILE A 32 -18.41 8.61 1.71
N GLU A 33 -18.41 7.69 2.65
CA GLU A 33 -19.65 7.05 3.13
C GLU A 33 -20.36 7.86 4.21
N GLN A 34 -19.62 8.69 4.94
CA GLN A 34 -20.14 9.62 5.95
C GLN A 34 -19.36 10.95 5.89
N PRO A 35 -19.90 12.06 6.42
CA PRO A 35 -19.15 13.31 6.51
C PRO A 35 -17.80 13.09 7.23
N ASN A 36 -16.73 13.44 6.55
CA ASN A 36 -15.34 13.30 7.03
C ASN A 36 -14.82 11.87 7.20
N GLU A 37 -15.54 10.85 6.73
CA GLU A 37 -15.07 9.47 6.74
C GLU A 37 -14.69 9.02 5.32
N LYS A 38 -13.40 8.77 5.13
CA LYS A 38 -12.84 8.28 3.88
C LYS A 38 -12.63 6.78 3.95
N THR A 39 -13.35 6.04 3.11
CA THR A 39 -13.18 4.60 2.96
C THR A 39 -12.36 4.29 1.73
N LEU A 40 -11.28 3.52 1.90
CA LEU A 40 -10.47 2.98 0.82
C LEU A 40 -10.91 1.56 0.52
N LYS A 41 -11.20 1.26 -0.75
CA LYS A 41 -11.71 -0.03 -1.20
C LYS A 41 -10.87 -0.55 -2.36
N GLY A 42 -10.24 -1.70 -2.20
CA GLY A 42 -9.31 -2.29 -3.16
C GLY A 42 -7.93 -2.54 -2.56
N ILE A 43 -6.93 -2.77 -3.40
CA ILE A 43 -5.54 -2.96 -2.94
C ILE A 43 -4.97 -1.61 -2.54
N ILE A 44 -4.61 -1.47 -1.29
CA ILE A 44 -4.03 -0.26 -0.71
C ILE A 44 -2.63 -0.53 -0.18
N SER A 45 -1.86 0.54 0.03
CA SER A 45 -0.55 0.42 0.64
C SER A 45 -0.49 1.16 1.97
N ARG A 46 0.46 0.80 2.81
CA ARG A 46 0.74 1.51 4.06
C ARG A 46 1.06 2.99 3.82
N GLU A 47 1.77 3.29 2.73
CA GLU A 47 2.17 4.64 2.36
C GLU A 47 0.94 5.54 2.11
N VAL A 48 -0.12 5.00 1.53
CA VAL A 48 -1.39 5.72 1.34
C VAL A 48 -2.00 6.11 2.69
N LEU A 49 -1.96 5.19 3.68
CA LEU A 49 -2.46 5.47 5.03
C LEU A 49 -1.60 6.50 5.77
N LEU A 50 -0.29 6.50 5.54
CA LEU A 50 0.64 7.44 6.16
C LEU A 50 0.59 8.85 5.53
N ALA A 51 0.33 8.93 4.23
CA ALA A 51 0.35 10.18 3.48
C ALA A 51 -0.93 11.02 3.64
N ASP A 52 -2.06 10.39 3.98
CA ASP A 52 -3.35 11.06 4.07
C ASP A 52 -3.71 11.39 5.53
N THR A 53 -3.87 12.68 5.81
CA THR A 53 -4.21 13.18 7.16
C THR A 53 -5.54 12.67 7.70
N SER A 54 -6.43 12.16 6.85
CA SER A 54 -7.67 11.49 7.28
C SER A 54 -7.40 10.23 8.11
N PHE A 55 -6.20 9.66 7.99
CA PHE A 55 -5.79 8.43 8.69
C PHE A 55 -4.76 8.69 9.79
N HIS A 56 -4.84 9.85 10.48
CA HIS A 56 -3.94 10.24 11.59
C HIS A 56 -3.85 9.16 12.70
N TRP A 57 -4.91 8.37 12.88
CA TRP A 57 -4.96 7.24 13.79
C TRP A 57 -3.83 6.22 13.56
N TYR A 58 -3.28 6.15 12.34
CA TYR A 58 -2.22 5.19 12.02
C TYR A 58 -0.95 5.46 12.84
N ALA A 59 -0.43 6.67 12.76
CA ALA A 59 0.77 7.06 13.52
C ALA A 59 0.51 7.07 15.03
N GLU A 60 -0.68 7.52 15.46
CA GLU A 60 -1.07 7.56 16.87
C GLU A 60 -1.10 6.17 17.50
N ASN A 61 -1.72 5.19 16.84
CA ASN A 61 -1.84 3.82 17.36
C ASN A 61 -0.55 2.99 17.22
N GLN A 62 0.38 3.40 16.36
CA GLN A 62 1.69 2.76 16.26
C GLN A 62 2.64 3.22 17.36
N LYS A 63 2.47 4.45 17.84
CA LYS A 63 3.38 5.10 18.80
C LYS A 63 3.49 4.29 20.10
N GLY A 64 4.72 3.96 20.45
CA GLY A 64 5.03 3.26 21.71
C GLY A 64 4.69 1.77 21.71
N TYR A 65 4.13 1.22 20.63
CA TYR A 65 3.89 -0.22 20.54
C TYR A 65 5.20 -1.00 20.46
N LYS A 66 5.32 -2.02 21.27
CA LYS A 66 6.42 -2.99 21.23
C LYS A 66 5.86 -4.38 20.93
N PRO A 67 6.33 -5.03 19.85
CA PRO A 67 5.89 -6.39 19.54
C PRO A 67 6.19 -7.37 20.67
N ASN A 68 5.29 -8.34 20.86
CA ASN A 68 5.54 -9.47 21.75
C ASN A 68 6.70 -10.33 21.19
N GLU A 69 7.63 -10.73 22.06
CA GLU A 69 8.84 -11.48 21.64
C GLU A 69 8.52 -12.82 20.97
N ALA A 70 7.53 -13.55 21.47
CA ALA A 70 7.13 -14.83 20.88
C ALA A 70 6.51 -14.66 19.49
N ALA A 71 5.68 -13.63 19.30
CA ALA A 71 5.11 -13.28 18.00
C ALA A 71 6.20 -12.83 17.01
N LEU A 72 7.15 -12.02 17.48
CA LEU A 72 8.29 -11.57 16.69
C LEU A 72 9.13 -12.76 16.20
N ALA A 73 9.54 -13.64 17.11
CA ALA A 73 10.32 -14.82 16.79
C ALA A 73 9.58 -15.78 15.83
N GLY A 74 8.27 -15.98 16.05
CA GLY A 74 7.42 -16.79 15.18
C GLY A 74 7.36 -16.25 13.76
N LEU A 75 7.17 -14.94 13.61
CA LEU A 75 7.11 -14.30 12.30
C LEU A 75 8.47 -14.30 11.60
N GLN A 76 9.56 -14.02 12.32
CA GLN A 76 10.92 -14.09 11.79
C GLN A 76 11.24 -15.46 11.19
N LYS A 77 10.81 -16.52 11.85
CA LYS A 77 11.03 -17.90 11.39
C LYS A 77 10.30 -18.22 10.08
N GLN A 78 9.16 -17.59 9.85
CA GLN A 78 8.27 -17.88 8.71
C GLN A 78 8.33 -16.87 7.58
N LYS A 79 9.00 -15.72 7.76
CA LYS A 79 8.95 -14.57 6.86
C LYS A 79 9.26 -14.87 5.39
N ASP A 80 10.10 -15.87 5.14
CA ASP A 80 10.50 -16.25 3.78
C ASP A 80 9.62 -17.34 3.16
N SER A 81 8.71 -17.94 3.97
CA SER A 81 7.90 -19.09 3.57
C SER A 81 6.42 -18.75 3.37
N ILE A 82 5.94 -17.60 3.86
CA ILE A 82 4.52 -17.22 3.82
C ILE A 82 4.32 -15.89 3.10
N GLN A 83 3.08 -15.69 2.64
CA GLN A 83 2.56 -14.41 2.19
C GLN A 83 1.38 -14.02 3.08
N LEU A 84 1.18 -12.73 3.28
CA LEU A 84 0.12 -12.21 4.14
C LEU A 84 -0.89 -11.44 3.29
N LEU A 85 -2.15 -11.86 3.37
CA LEU A 85 -3.28 -11.16 2.80
C LEU A 85 -4.10 -10.60 3.96
N VAL A 86 -4.18 -9.27 4.03
CA VAL A 86 -4.77 -8.57 5.16
C VAL A 86 -5.96 -7.75 4.69
N PHE A 87 -7.13 -8.02 5.24
CA PHE A 87 -8.34 -7.23 4.98
C PHE A 87 -8.56 -6.23 6.11
N MET A 88 -8.89 -5.00 5.76
CA MET A 88 -9.18 -3.94 6.72
C MET A 88 -10.24 -2.96 6.20
N GLY A 89 -10.93 -2.27 7.11
CA GLY A 89 -11.75 -1.11 6.79
C GLY A 89 -11.12 0.16 7.34
N THR A 90 -10.89 1.19 6.52
CA THR A 90 -10.42 2.50 7.01
C THR A 90 -11.48 3.22 7.86
N TRP A 91 -12.70 2.72 7.87
CA TRP A 91 -13.84 3.13 8.69
C TRP A 91 -13.93 2.35 10.02
N CYS A 92 -13.13 1.28 10.22
CA CYS A 92 -13.26 0.33 11.31
C CYS A 92 -12.27 0.65 12.44
N GLU A 93 -12.76 0.93 13.64
CA GLU A 93 -11.93 1.25 14.82
C GLU A 93 -10.96 0.12 15.17
N ASP A 94 -11.38 -1.15 15.04
CA ASP A 94 -10.47 -2.28 15.24
C ASP A 94 -9.31 -2.27 14.25
N SER A 95 -9.57 -1.93 12.99
CA SER A 95 -8.52 -1.76 11.99
C SER A 95 -7.59 -0.61 12.35
N HIS A 96 -8.12 0.51 12.85
CA HIS A 96 -7.30 1.64 13.31
C HIS A 96 -6.33 1.22 14.42
N PHE A 97 -6.78 0.34 15.30
CA PHE A 97 -5.97 -0.13 16.41
C PHE A 97 -4.99 -1.24 16.00
N VAL A 98 -5.40 -2.19 15.17
CA VAL A 98 -4.64 -3.41 14.86
C VAL A 98 -3.63 -3.20 13.73
N ILE A 99 -4.01 -2.52 12.63
CA ILE A 99 -3.18 -2.41 11.42
C ILE A 99 -1.84 -1.71 11.66
N PRO A 100 -1.76 -0.57 12.39
CA PRO A 100 -0.47 0.04 12.70
C PRO A 100 0.48 -0.87 13.49
N LYS A 101 -0.07 -1.65 14.42
CA LYS A 101 0.69 -2.60 15.24
C LYS A 101 1.14 -3.83 14.46
N PHE A 102 0.29 -4.31 13.55
CA PHE A 102 0.65 -5.36 12.60
C PHE A 102 1.87 -4.95 11.76
N PHE A 103 1.87 -3.74 11.20
CA PHE A 103 3.00 -3.26 10.44
C PHE A 103 4.24 -3.02 11.31
N ALA A 104 4.09 -2.56 12.54
CA ALA A 104 5.21 -2.45 13.48
C ALA A 104 5.84 -3.81 13.81
N LEU A 105 5.01 -4.86 13.96
CA LEU A 105 5.50 -6.24 14.14
C LEU A 105 6.21 -6.76 12.90
N THR A 106 5.63 -6.57 11.70
CA THR A 106 6.25 -7.04 10.45
C THR A 106 7.57 -6.33 10.15
N ASP A 107 7.65 -5.02 10.43
CA ASP A 107 8.89 -4.24 10.30
C ASP A 107 9.96 -4.75 11.28
N ALA A 108 9.62 -4.95 12.55
CA ALA A 108 10.54 -5.48 13.56
C ALA A 108 11.01 -6.90 13.24
N ALA A 109 10.17 -7.71 12.60
CA ALA A 109 10.53 -9.05 12.13
C ALA A 109 11.41 -9.05 10.87
N GLY A 110 11.56 -7.91 10.18
CA GLY A 110 12.18 -7.84 8.86
C GLY A 110 11.38 -8.63 7.81
N PHE A 111 10.05 -8.62 7.93
CA PHE A 111 9.15 -9.30 6.99
C PHE A 111 9.12 -8.53 5.66
N PRO A 112 9.32 -9.20 4.51
CA PRO A 112 9.36 -8.53 3.21
C PRO A 112 8.02 -7.87 2.87
N GLN A 113 8.01 -6.56 2.64
CA GLN A 113 6.80 -5.79 2.37
C GLN A 113 6.07 -6.23 1.08
N ASN A 114 6.81 -6.70 0.08
CA ASN A 114 6.26 -7.26 -1.16
C ASN A 114 5.53 -8.60 -0.97
N ARG A 115 5.55 -9.16 0.23
CA ARG A 115 4.79 -10.36 0.63
C ARG A 115 3.56 -10.03 1.46
N ILE A 116 3.23 -8.74 1.61
CA ILE A 116 2.03 -8.27 2.30
C ILE A 116 1.12 -7.61 1.27
N THR A 117 -0.09 -8.11 1.14
CA THR A 117 -1.15 -7.46 0.37
C THR A 117 -2.20 -6.94 1.34
N LEU A 118 -2.38 -5.63 1.37
CA LEU A 118 -3.40 -4.98 2.19
C LEU A 118 -4.61 -4.64 1.32
N ILE A 119 -5.79 -5.11 1.72
CA ILE A 119 -7.04 -4.91 0.99
C ILE A 119 -8.00 -4.11 1.86
N GLY A 120 -8.37 -2.93 1.36
CA GLY A 120 -9.45 -2.13 1.91
C GLY A 120 -10.82 -2.69 1.52
N VAL A 121 -11.76 -2.70 2.47
CA VAL A 121 -13.15 -3.10 2.25
C VAL A 121 -14.11 -2.00 2.71
N ASP A 122 -15.26 -1.91 2.03
CA ASP A 122 -16.37 -1.05 2.44
C ASP A 122 -17.11 -1.61 3.67
N ARG A 123 -18.13 -0.88 4.17
CA ARG A 123 -18.94 -1.31 5.33
C ARG A 123 -19.71 -2.61 5.06
N ASN A 124 -19.93 -2.97 3.80
CA ASN A 124 -20.55 -4.23 3.40
C ASN A 124 -19.53 -5.38 3.26
N LYS A 125 -18.27 -5.16 3.66
CA LYS A 125 -17.16 -6.13 3.56
C LYS A 125 -16.82 -6.50 2.10
N LYS A 126 -17.06 -5.58 1.16
CA LYS A 126 -16.75 -5.78 -0.26
C LYS A 126 -15.49 -5.00 -0.64
N THR A 127 -14.70 -5.60 -1.53
CA THR A 127 -13.57 -4.97 -2.22
C THR A 127 -13.89 -4.81 -3.72
N LEU A 128 -12.92 -4.34 -4.51
CA LEU A 128 -13.05 -4.27 -5.98
C LEU A 128 -13.11 -5.65 -6.58
#